data_ab80348817f96ff635050a12a6541f27
#
_entry.id   ab80348817f96ff635050a12a6541f27
#
_cell.length_a   1.000
_cell.length_b   1.000
_cell.length_c   1.000
_cell.angle_alpha   90.00
_cell.angle_beta   90.00
_cell.angle_gamma   90.00
#
_symmetry.space_group_name_H-M   'P 1'
#
loop_
_entity.id
_entity.type
_entity.pdbx_description
1 polymer ?
#
loop_
_entity_poly.entity_id
_entity_poly.type
_entity_poly.pdbx_seq_one_letter_code
_entity_poly.pdbx_strand_id
1 'polypeptide(L)'
;LQDPEVGYVAECMGGVNPAFEFVSSCLKAGKSVSTSNKQLVAEKGDILLQTAKENNCNFFFEASVGGAIPIMRPLHTCLAANDLYAVAGILNGTTNFILEKMFCDQMSFADALALAQQLGYAERNPSADVDGADACRKICIISSLVFGKHVYPDSVFTKGIRDIQLEDVKLAQQLGGTVKLIAQVVREDDGKILPTVMPMVVMQDSLLSHVNGVFNAIMVWGDGIDKTMFYGRGAGKMPTASAVLGDIIDEVKSNGTVPAQTWETSSDTDFIANIDTFVAPRMFRTSTCAADVAKQAAGQVGVTVRMHTENGFLVSACTERIAAKLTDALQGLGVTVYSQIPVLKDHSKFSE
;
A
#
# COMPACT_ATOMS: atom_id res chain seq x y z
N LEU A 1 -21.76 -5.23 27.65
CA LEU A 1 -22.33 -6.38 26.95
C LEU A 1 -23.77 -6.68 27.34
N GLN A 2 -24.10 -6.58 28.64
CA GLN A 2 -25.42 -6.95 29.17
C GLN A 2 -26.49 -5.86 29.02
N ASP A 3 -26.12 -4.64 28.70
CA ASP A 3 -27.07 -3.53 28.53
C ASP A 3 -27.82 -3.66 27.19
N PRO A 4 -29.14 -3.87 27.21
CA PRO A 4 -29.92 -4.04 25.98
C PRO A 4 -30.10 -2.73 25.18
N GLU A 5 -29.89 -1.56 25.80
CA GLU A 5 -29.98 -0.29 25.11
C GLU A 5 -28.73 0.01 24.24
N VAL A 6 -27.61 -0.66 24.49
CA VAL A 6 -26.38 -0.52 23.70
C VAL A 6 -26.45 -1.48 22.52
N GLY A 7 -26.74 -1.00 21.33
CA GLY A 7 -26.77 -1.78 20.09
C GLY A 7 -25.47 -1.67 19.28
N TYR A 8 -24.63 -0.67 19.54
CA TYR A 8 -23.44 -0.35 18.75
C TYR A 8 -22.25 0.02 19.64
N VAL A 9 -21.04 -0.42 19.24
CA VAL A 9 -19.80 -0.16 19.97
C VAL A 9 -18.73 0.36 19.01
N ALA A 10 -18.05 1.45 19.37
CA ALA A 10 -16.86 1.94 18.66
C ALA A 10 -15.59 1.49 19.40
N GLU A 11 -14.74 0.72 18.75
CA GLU A 11 -13.43 0.29 19.24
C GLU A 11 -12.35 1.23 18.70
N CYS A 12 -11.61 1.89 19.60
CA CYS A 12 -10.58 2.88 19.29
C CYS A 12 -9.24 2.56 19.99
N MET A 13 -9.01 1.31 20.37
CA MET A 13 -7.76 0.85 20.96
C MET A 13 -6.72 0.60 19.87
N GLY A 14 -5.55 0.18 20.26
CA GLY A 14 -4.49 -0.30 19.37
C GLY A 14 -4.11 -1.73 19.70
N GLY A 15 -3.46 -2.40 18.75
CA GLY A 15 -3.01 -3.79 18.91
C GLY A 15 -4.15 -4.81 18.74
N VAL A 16 -3.80 -6.09 18.81
CA VAL A 16 -4.77 -7.19 18.63
C VAL A 16 -5.41 -7.55 19.96
N ASN A 17 -4.62 -7.70 21.02
CA ASN A 17 -5.12 -8.03 22.36
C ASN A 17 -5.04 -6.79 23.27
N PRO A 18 -6.07 -6.48 24.06
CA PRO A 18 -7.32 -7.23 24.27
C PRO A 18 -8.45 -6.88 23.27
N ALA A 19 -8.19 -6.05 22.23
CA ALA A 19 -9.21 -5.56 21.30
C ALA A 19 -10.02 -6.72 20.66
N PHE A 20 -9.35 -7.80 20.24
CA PHE A 20 -9.99 -8.97 19.65
C PHE A 20 -11.03 -9.60 20.58
N GLU A 21 -10.69 -9.77 21.85
CA GLU A 21 -11.59 -10.37 22.84
C GLU A 21 -12.83 -9.48 23.07
N PHE A 22 -12.65 -8.16 23.17
CA PHE A 22 -13.73 -7.24 23.40
C PHE A 22 -14.66 -7.14 22.18
N VAL A 23 -14.10 -6.98 21.00
CA VAL A 23 -14.87 -6.92 19.74
C VAL A 23 -15.61 -8.24 19.50
N SER A 24 -14.93 -9.39 19.62
CA SER A 24 -15.60 -10.69 19.49
C SER A 24 -16.76 -10.87 20.48
N SER A 25 -16.59 -10.40 21.73
CA SER A 25 -17.63 -10.50 22.75
C SER A 25 -18.82 -9.60 22.43
N CYS A 26 -18.60 -8.40 21.86
CA CYS A 26 -19.67 -7.51 21.39
C CYS A 26 -20.44 -8.14 20.24
N LEU A 27 -19.76 -8.64 19.23
CA LEU A 27 -20.37 -9.28 18.07
C LEU A 27 -21.16 -10.54 18.45
N LYS A 28 -20.63 -11.38 19.34
CA LYS A 28 -21.34 -12.56 19.90
C LYS A 28 -22.59 -12.18 20.69
N ALA A 29 -22.64 -10.98 21.26
CA ALA A 29 -23.83 -10.43 21.91
C ALA A 29 -24.81 -9.75 20.95
N GLY A 30 -24.60 -9.84 19.62
CA GLY A 30 -25.43 -9.24 18.59
C GLY A 30 -25.30 -7.71 18.49
N LYS A 31 -24.18 -7.15 19.00
CA LYS A 31 -23.91 -5.72 18.95
C LYS A 31 -22.97 -5.41 17.80
N SER A 32 -23.38 -4.53 16.90
CA SER A 32 -22.53 -4.06 15.80
C SER A 32 -21.33 -3.27 16.31
N VAL A 33 -20.19 -3.41 15.65
CA VAL A 33 -18.93 -2.77 16.06
C VAL A 33 -18.29 -2.04 14.88
N SER A 34 -17.79 -0.82 15.11
CA SER A 34 -16.82 -0.18 14.22
C SER A 34 -15.44 -0.11 14.87
N THR A 35 -14.39 -0.19 14.07
CA THR A 35 -13.02 -0.09 14.54
C THR A 35 -12.13 0.78 13.66
N SER A 36 -11.20 1.49 14.28
CA SER A 36 -10.08 2.16 13.59
C SER A 36 -8.79 1.32 13.65
N ASN A 37 -8.83 0.15 14.25
CA ASN A 37 -7.68 -0.69 14.55
C ASN A 37 -7.28 -1.54 13.35
N LYS A 38 -6.45 -0.98 12.47
CA LYS A 38 -5.96 -1.66 11.27
C LYS A 38 -5.23 -2.97 11.55
N GLN A 39 -4.55 -3.08 12.71
CA GLN A 39 -3.85 -4.31 13.07
C GLN A 39 -4.84 -5.43 13.38
N LEU A 40 -5.88 -5.12 14.14
CA LEU A 40 -6.96 -6.07 14.44
C LEU A 40 -7.63 -6.57 13.16
N VAL A 41 -7.97 -5.66 12.24
CA VAL A 41 -8.65 -6.02 10.99
C VAL A 41 -7.74 -6.85 10.07
N ALA A 42 -6.46 -6.47 9.92
CA ALA A 42 -5.50 -7.20 9.08
C ALA A 42 -5.16 -8.60 9.61
N GLU A 43 -5.19 -8.82 10.93
CA GLU A 43 -4.80 -10.09 11.54
C GLU A 43 -5.99 -10.99 11.90
N LYS A 44 -7.19 -10.43 12.12
CA LYS A 44 -8.38 -11.13 12.64
C LYS A 44 -9.69 -10.72 11.96
N GLY A 45 -9.63 -9.95 10.88
CA GLY A 45 -10.81 -9.41 10.22
C GLY A 45 -11.76 -10.50 9.71
N ASP A 46 -11.22 -11.60 9.19
CA ASP A 46 -11.97 -12.74 8.72
C ASP A 46 -12.82 -13.39 9.84
N ILE A 47 -12.21 -13.63 11.00
CA ILE A 47 -12.89 -14.22 12.17
C ILE A 47 -13.96 -13.27 12.69
N LEU A 48 -13.67 -11.96 12.74
CA LEU A 48 -14.62 -10.95 13.23
C LEU A 48 -15.80 -10.77 12.29
N LEU A 49 -15.57 -10.75 10.97
CA LEU A 49 -16.62 -10.69 9.96
C LEU A 49 -17.51 -11.94 10.00
N GLN A 50 -16.93 -13.11 10.13
CA GLN A 50 -17.68 -14.35 10.28
C GLN A 50 -18.51 -14.33 11.59
N THR A 51 -17.90 -13.88 12.71
CA THR A 51 -18.61 -13.75 13.98
C THR A 51 -19.78 -12.77 13.88
N ALA A 52 -19.61 -11.63 13.21
CA ALA A 52 -20.67 -10.66 12.98
C ALA A 52 -21.83 -11.27 12.18
N LYS A 53 -21.50 -11.96 11.08
CA LYS A 53 -22.48 -12.63 10.22
C LYS A 53 -23.29 -13.68 10.98
N GLU A 54 -22.65 -14.51 11.79
CA GLU A 54 -23.28 -15.56 12.60
C GLU A 54 -24.25 -15.00 13.67
N ASN A 55 -24.01 -13.77 14.12
CA ASN A 55 -24.82 -13.12 15.17
C ASN A 55 -25.71 -12.00 14.63
N ASN A 56 -25.93 -11.91 13.30
CA ASN A 56 -26.78 -10.93 12.63
C ASN A 56 -26.49 -9.48 13.05
N CYS A 57 -25.21 -9.12 13.14
CA CYS A 57 -24.72 -7.77 13.38
C CYS A 57 -23.61 -7.40 12.41
N ASN A 58 -23.15 -6.16 12.42
CA ASN A 58 -22.17 -5.66 11.48
C ASN A 58 -20.82 -5.40 12.16
N PHE A 59 -19.73 -5.61 11.39
CA PHE A 59 -18.38 -5.20 11.74
C PHE A 59 -17.87 -4.23 10.70
N PHE A 60 -17.68 -2.96 11.08
CA PHE A 60 -17.25 -1.88 10.21
C PHE A 60 -15.82 -1.48 10.52
N PHE A 61 -15.08 -1.04 9.49
CA PHE A 61 -13.67 -0.71 9.62
C PHE A 61 -13.19 0.37 8.64
N GLU A 62 -14.08 1.28 8.19
CA GLU A 62 -13.71 2.39 7.30
C GLU A 62 -12.51 3.17 7.86
N ALA A 63 -12.48 3.40 9.17
CA ALA A 63 -11.41 4.14 9.84
C ALA A 63 -10.06 3.39 9.91
N SER A 64 -9.99 2.13 9.54
CA SER A 64 -8.76 1.33 9.57
C SER A 64 -7.81 1.65 8.41
N VAL A 65 -8.32 2.17 7.30
CA VAL A 65 -7.53 2.53 6.10
C VAL A 65 -7.91 3.92 5.61
N GLY A 66 -6.91 4.74 5.29
CA GLY A 66 -7.12 6.01 4.61
C GLY A 66 -7.61 7.16 5.48
N GLY A 67 -7.93 6.95 6.76
CA GLY A 67 -8.38 8.02 7.67
C GLY A 67 -9.60 8.77 7.12
N ALA A 68 -9.39 9.98 6.57
CA ALA A 68 -10.48 10.78 5.96
C ALA A 68 -10.83 10.36 4.53
N ILE A 69 -10.05 9.46 3.92
CA ILE A 69 -10.33 8.96 2.57
C ILE A 69 -11.40 7.89 2.69
N PRO A 70 -12.63 8.09 2.17
CA PRO A 70 -13.62 7.03 2.14
C PRO A 70 -13.19 6.01 1.08
N ILE A 71 -12.78 4.82 1.48
CA ILE A 71 -12.27 3.80 0.56
C ILE A 71 -12.92 2.44 0.72
N MET A 72 -13.17 1.97 1.94
CA MET A 72 -13.77 0.64 2.14
C MET A 72 -15.17 0.59 1.54
N ARG A 73 -15.99 1.59 1.85
CA ARG A 73 -17.35 1.68 1.33
C ARG A 73 -17.41 1.88 -0.18
N PRO A 74 -16.67 2.81 -0.81
CA PRO A 74 -16.59 2.91 -2.25
C PRO A 74 -16.17 1.61 -2.95
N LEU A 75 -15.17 0.91 -2.46
CA LEU A 75 -14.76 -0.37 -3.03
C LEU A 75 -15.89 -1.42 -2.99
N HIS A 76 -16.62 -1.46 -1.87
CA HIS A 76 -17.68 -2.45 -1.67
C HIS A 76 -19.00 -2.09 -2.37
N THR A 77 -19.36 -0.81 -2.46
CA THR A 77 -20.68 -0.37 -2.95
C THR A 77 -20.60 0.42 -4.26
N CYS A 78 -19.81 1.49 -4.31
CA CYS A 78 -19.81 2.39 -5.47
C CYS A 78 -19.14 1.77 -6.70
N LEU A 79 -18.11 0.95 -6.49
CA LEU A 79 -17.33 0.30 -7.53
C LEU A 79 -17.73 -1.17 -7.75
N ALA A 80 -18.74 -1.67 -7.05
CA ALA A 80 -19.17 -3.07 -7.09
C ALA A 80 -19.61 -3.58 -8.48
N ALA A 81 -19.94 -2.69 -9.41
CA ALA A 81 -20.29 -3.05 -10.79
C ALA A 81 -19.05 -3.35 -11.67
N ASN A 82 -17.84 -3.15 -11.14
CA ASN A 82 -16.60 -3.29 -11.90
C ASN A 82 -15.82 -4.52 -11.45
N ASP A 83 -15.13 -5.15 -12.39
CA ASP A 83 -14.09 -6.13 -12.09
C ASP A 83 -12.79 -5.38 -11.76
N LEU A 84 -12.54 -5.19 -10.46
CA LEU A 84 -11.34 -4.50 -9.99
C LEU A 84 -10.13 -5.45 -10.08
N TYR A 85 -9.06 -4.99 -10.72
CA TYR A 85 -7.89 -5.85 -10.94
C TYR A 85 -6.58 -5.29 -10.39
N ALA A 86 -6.54 -4.01 -10.02
CA ALA A 86 -5.37 -3.43 -9.35
C ALA A 86 -5.76 -2.31 -8.40
N VAL A 87 -5.03 -2.21 -7.30
CA VAL A 87 -5.06 -1.07 -6.38
C VAL A 87 -3.61 -0.71 -6.05
N ALA A 88 -3.27 0.56 -6.10
CA ALA A 88 -1.97 1.05 -5.64
C ALA A 88 -2.14 2.38 -4.91
N GLY A 89 -1.32 2.62 -3.88
CA GLY A 89 -1.45 3.88 -3.16
C GLY A 89 -0.27 4.22 -2.26
N ILE A 90 -0.28 5.48 -1.87
CA ILE A 90 0.56 6.03 -0.80
C ILE A 90 -0.29 5.97 0.46
N LEU A 91 -0.07 4.93 1.28
CA LEU A 91 -0.89 4.61 2.44
C LEU A 91 -0.30 5.06 3.77
N ASN A 92 0.92 5.62 3.76
CA ASN A 92 1.60 6.10 4.95
C ASN A 92 2.09 7.53 4.76
N GLY A 93 1.55 8.48 5.53
CA GLY A 93 1.88 9.90 5.44
C GLY A 93 3.28 10.24 5.93
N THR A 94 3.80 9.52 6.93
CA THR A 94 5.15 9.73 7.49
C THR A 94 6.22 9.47 6.44
N THR A 95 6.17 8.32 5.78
CA THR A 95 7.12 7.95 4.72
C THR A 95 7.00 8.84 3.50
N ASN A 96 5.78 9.25 3.14
CA ASN A 96 5.58 10.20 2.05
C ASN A 96 6.22 11.56 2.35
N PHE A 97 6.05 12.08 3.57
CA PHE A 97 6.68 13.31 4.01
C PHE A 97 8.22 13.21 3.97
N ILE A 98 8.79 12.12 4.51
CA ILE A 98 10.26 11.91 4.51
C ILE A 98 10.80 11.91 3.08
N LEU A 99 10.21 11.13 2.17
CA LEU A 99 10.65 11.03 0.78
C LEU A 99 10.46 12.35 0.02
N GLU A 100 9.40 13.12 0.31
CA GLU A 100 9.22 14.47 -0.24
C GLU A 100 10.32 15.42 0.22
N LYS A 101 10.71 15.42 1.52
CA LYS A 101 11.79 16.24 2.04
C LYS A 101 13.15 15.88 1.41
N MET A 102 13.39 14.61 1.17
CA MET A 102 14.56 14.17 0.41
C MET A 102 14.53 14.69 -1.04
N PHE A 103 13.35 14.71 -1.67
CA PHE A 103 13.17 15.15 -3.06
C PHE A 103 13.24 16.68 -3.21
N CYS A 104 12.44 17.43 -2.43
CA CYS A 104 12.30 18.87 -2.56
C CYS A 104 13.42 19.63 -1.90
N ASP A 105 13.81 19.24 -0.67
CA ASP A 105 14.72 19.98 0.17
C ASP A 105 16.13 19.38 0.16
N GLN A 106 16.34 18.29 -0.61
CA GLN A 106 17.61 17.56 -0.74
C GLN A 106 18.18 17.11 0.62
N MET A 107 17.30 16.79 1.57
CA MET A 107 17.67 16.31 2.90
C MET A 107 18.14 14.86 2.85
N SER A 108 19.03 14.49 3.77
CA SER A 108 19.30 13.06 4.01
C SER A 108 18.07 12.37 4.63
N PHE A 109 17.99 11.05 4.52
CA PHE A 109 16.92 10.28 5.19
C PHE A 109 16.89 10.56 6.69
N ALA A 110 18.06 10.63 7.35
CA ALA A 110 18.15 10.86 8.79
C ALA A 110 17.62 12.25 9.19
N ASP A 111 17.96 13.30 8.43
CA ASP A 111 17.50 14.66 8.70
C ASP A 111 16.00 14.80 8.44
N ALA A 112 15.49 14.20 7.35
CA ALA A 112 14.07 14.21 7.02
C ALA A 112 13.23 13.45 8.08
N LEU A 113 13.73 12.33 8.60
CA LEU A 113 13.11 11.58 9.69
C LEU A 113 13.12 12.40 10.99
N ALA A 114 14.24 13.04 11.34
CA ALA A 114 14.33 13.91 12.53
C ALA A 114 13.33 15.07 12.45
N LEU A 115 13.19 15.68 11.28
CA LEU A 115 12.19 16.72 11.04
C LEU A 115 10.76 16.19 11.18
N ALA A 116 10.47 14.99 10.65
CA ALA A 116 9.16 14.34 10.80
C ALA A 116 8.82 14.09 12.28
N GLN A 117 9.80 13.67 13.08
CA GLN A 117 9.64 13.48 14.52
C GLN A 117 9.41 14.81 15.25
N GLN A 118 10.16 15.85 14.93
CA GLN A 118 10.01 17.19 15.51
C GLN A 118 8.61 17.77 15.23
N LEU A 119 8.06 17.52 14.03
CA LEU A 119 6.73 18.00 13.64
C LEU A 119 5.59 17.09 14.15
N GLY A 120 5.92 15.97 14.82
CA GLY A 120 4.93 15.01 15.34
C GLY A 120 4.31 14.11 14.27
N TYR A 121 4.90 14.00 13.08
CA TYR A 121 4.47 13.09 12.01
C TYR A 121 5.05 11.67 12.18
N ALA A 122 6.18 11.54 12.87
CA ALA A 122 6.78 10.27 13.24
C ALA A 122 6.91 10.16 14.75
N GLU A 123 6.65 8.96 15.29
CA GLU A 123 6.89 8.66 16.69
C GLU A 123 8.38 8.46 16.97
N ARG A 124 8.78 8.42 18.27
CA ARG A 124 10.15 8.10 18.66
C ARG A 124 10.64 6.77 18.09
N ASN A 125 9.78 5.76 18.05
CA ASN A 125 10.06 4.53 17.32
C ASN A 125 9.26 4.52 16.01
N PRO A 126 9.83 4.94 14.87
CA PRO A 126 9.14 5.07 13.60
C PRO A 126 9.09 3.75 12.81
N SER A 127 9.50 2.61 13.38
CA SER A 127 9.69 1.35 12.65
C SER A 127 8.43 0.90 11.91
N ALA A 128 7.24 1.04 12.52
CA ALA A 128 6.00 0.67 11.86
C ALA A 128 5.75 1.44 10.55
N ASP A 129 6.21 2.69 10.48
CA ASP A 129 6.12 3.52 9.28
C ASP A 129 7.24 3.21 8.30
N VAL A 130 8.51 3.42 8.73
CA VAL A 130 9.66 3.39 7.82
C VAL A 130 10.03 2.01 7.32
N ASP A 131 9.63 0.93 8.04
CA ASP A 131 9.81 -0.46 7.60
C ASP A 131 8.61 -0.99 6.79
N GLY A 132 7.54 -0.17 6.64
CA GLY A 132 6.40 -0.46 5.79
C GLY A 132 5.27 -1.25 6.44
N ALA A 133 5.36 -1.61 7.73
CA ALA A 133 4.35 -2.44 8.41
C ALA A 133 2.96 -1.78 8.48
N ASP A 134 2.89 -0.45 8.64
CA ASP A 134 1.62 0.29 8.57
C ASP A 134 0.96 0.18 7.20
N ALA A 135 1.73 0.40 6.13
CA ALA A 135 1.23 0.28 4.76
C ALA A 135 0.86 -1.18 4.40
N CYS A 136 1.62 -2.16 4.93
CA CYS A 136 1.34 -3.58 4.78
C CYS A 136 -0.03 -3.96 5.35
N ARG A 137 -0.33 -3.59 6.59
CA ARG A 137 -1.65 -3.86 7.19
C ARG A 137 -2.79 -3.25 6.39
N LYS A 138 -2.60 -2.05 5.87
CA LYS A 138 -3.63 -1.36 5.07
C LYS A 138 -3.85 -2.03 3.72
N ILE A 139 -2.79 -2.45 3.03
CA ILE A 139 -2.97 -3.16 1.75
C ILE A 139 -3.55 -4.56 1.94
N CYS A 140 -3.28 -5.24 3.07
CA CYS A 140 -3.96 -6.50 3.40
C CYS A 140 -5.48 -6.31 3.45
N ILE A 141 -5.96 -5.28 4.15
CA ILE A 141 -7.39 -4.99 4.30
C ILE A 141 -8.01 -4.67 2.93
N ILE A 142 -7.38 -3.80 2.15
CA ILE A 142 -7.84 -3.47 0.79
C ILE A 142 -7.88 -4.71 -0.09
N SER A 143 -6.82 -5.51 -0.09
CA SER A 143 -6.72 -6.73 -0.89
C SER A 143 -7.82 -7.73 -0.51
N SER A 144 -8.04 -7.93 0.79
CA SER A 144 -9.07 -8.84 1.28
C SER A 144 -10.47 -8.41 0.82
N LEU A 145 -10.76 -7.11 0.88
CA LEU A 145 -12.05 -6.57 0.47
C LEU A 145 -12.27 -6.66 -1.05
N VAL A 146 -11.24 -6.32 -1.85
CA VAL A 146 -11.34 -6.28 -3.32
C VAL A 146 -11.41 -7.69 -3.92
N PHE A 147 -10.64 -8.64 -3.37
CA PHE A 147 -10.51 -9.99 -3.96
C PHE A 147 -11.27 -11.08 -3.19
N GLY A 148 -11.94 -10.71 -2.09
CA GLY A 148 -12.88 -11.58 -1.40
C GLY A 148 -12.27 -12.69 -0.54
N LYS A 149 -10.93 -12.71 -0.34
CA LYS A 149 -10.20 -13.66 0.52
C LYS A 149 -9.28 -12.92 1.47
N HIS A 150 -9.19 -13.39 2.71
CA HIS A 150 -8.34 -12.75 3.71
C HIS A 150 -6.85 -12.83 3.36
N VAL A 151 -6.19 -11.67 3.30
CA VAL A 151 -4.75 -11.53 3.05
C VAL A 151 -4.08 -11.18 4.38
N TYR A 152 -3.24 -12.08 4.88
CA TYR A 152 -2.48 -11.86 6.11
C TYR A 152 -1.21 -11.06 5.86
N PRO A 153 -0.75 -10.24 6.84
CA PRO A 153 0.47 -9.43 6.68
C PRO A 153 1.72 -10.23 6.31
N ASP A 154 1.87 -11.45 6.81
CA ASP A 154 3.02 -12.32 6.50
C ASP A 154 3.06 -12.79 5.04
N SER A 155 1.95 -12.66 4.31
CA SER A 155 1.84 -13.00 2.88
C SER A 155 2.19 -11.84 1.96
N VAL A 156 2.46 -10.65 2.50
CA VAL A 156 2.75 -9.44 1.73
C VAL A 156 4.25 -9.18 1.70
N PHE A 157 4.83 -9.16 0.50
CA PHE A 157 6.22 -8.70 0.38
C PHE A 157 6.33 -7.23 0.82
N THR A 158 7.09 -6.99 1.89
CA THR A 158 7.21 -5.67 2.48
C THR A 158 8.68 -5.24 2.59
N LYS A 159 9.00 -4.11 1.96
CA LYS A 159 10.30 -3.42 2.06
C LYS A 159 10.05 -1.96 2.39
N GLY A 160 10.65 -1.47 3.47
CA GLY A 160 10.57 -0.07 3.90
C GLY A 160 11.51 0.87 3.14
N ILE A 161 11.64 2.09 3.66
CA ILE A 161 12.40 3.18 3.03
C ILE A 161 13.78 3.44 3.66
N ARG A 162 14.21 2.64 4.65
CA ARG A 162 15.47 2.90 5.37
C ARG A 162 16.71 2.92 4.50
N ASP A 163 16.71 2.08 3.45
CA ASP A 163 17.85 1.93 2.54
C ASP A 163 17.88 2.98 1.42
N ILE A 164 16.83 3.81 1.32
CA ILE A 164 16.77 4.86 0.29
C ILE A 164 17.76 5.98 0.65
N GLN A 165 18.68 6.21 -0.26
CA GLN A 165 19.68 7.27 -0.16
C GLN A 165 19.23 8.52 -0.93
N LEU A 166 19.79 9.67 -0.57
CA LEU A 166 19.51 10.93 -1.29
C LEU A 166 19.87 10.82 -2.79
N GLU A 167 20.92 10.09 -3.11
CA GLU A 167 21.39 9.85 -4.47
C GLU A 167 20.37 9.04 -5.29
N ASP A 168 19.61 8.14 -4.67
CA ASP A 168 18.51 7.42 -5.35
C ASP A 168 17.40 8.37 -5.74
N VAL A 169 17.06 9.29 -4.83
CA VAL A 169 16.02 10.31 -5.07
C VAL A 169 16.47 11.29 -6.17
N LYS A 170 17.72 11.72 -6.16
CA LYS A 170 18.30 12.59 -7.20
C LYS A 170 18.30 11.91 -8.57
N LEU A 171 18.65 10.63 -8.63
CA LEU A 171 18.62 9.87 -9.87
C LEU A 171 17.18 9.73 -10.38
N ALA A 172 16.22 9.40 -9.51
CA ALA A 172 14.82 9.32 -9.89
C ALA A 172 14.33 10.67 -10.47
N GLN A 173 14.72 11.80 -9.88
CA GLN A 173 14.41 13.14 -10.37
C GLN A 173 15.00 13.40 -11.76
N GLN A 174 16.26 13.02 -11.98
CA GLN A 174 16.91 13.15 -13.30
C GLN A 174 16.22 12.31 -14.38
N LEU A 175 15.64 11.17 -13.99
CA LEU A 175 14.87 10.27 -14.85
C LEU A 175 13.39 10.67 -14.97
N GLY A 176 12.97 11.82 -14.43
CA GLY A 176 11.61 12.33 -14.55
C GLY A 176 10.60 11.68 -13.59
N GLY A 177 11.06 11.15 -12.45
CA GLY A 177 10.21 10.52 -11.44
C GLY A 177 10.52 10.98 -10.02
N THR A 178 9.80 10.44 -9.07
CA THR A 178 10.03 10.59 -7.62
C THR A 178 9.93 9.25 -6.93
N VAL A 179 10.65 9.07 -5.82
CA VAL A 179 10.54 7.84 -5.03
C VAL A 179 9.38 7.97 -4.04
N LYS A 180 8.49 6.98 -4.01
CA LYS A 180 7.38 6.87 -3.06
C LYS A 180 7.35 5.47 -2.44
N LEU A 181 6.89 5.32 -1.19
CA LEU A 181 6.53 4.01 -0.65
C LEU A 181 5.14 3.64 -1.19
N ILE A 182 5.11 2.69 -2.09
CA ILE A 182 3.87 2.23 -2.73
C ILE A 182 3.43 0.91 -2.08
N ALA A 183 2.20 0.90 -1.63
CA ALA A 183 1.47 -0.32 -1.30
C ALA A 183 0.54 -0.64 -2.46
N GLN A 184 0.63 -1.83 -3.02
CA GLN A 184 -0.20 -2.23 -4.15
C GLN A 184 -0.63 -3.68 -4.06
N VAL A 185 -1.71 -4.00 -4.75
CA VAL A 185 -2.12 -5.36 -5.09
C VAL A 185 -2.55 -5.39 -6.55
N VAL A 186 -2.10 -6.40 -7.28
CA VAL A 186 -2.41 -6.59 -8.70
C VAL A 186 -2.86 -8.03 -8.89
N ARG A 187 -3.92 -8.24 -9.69
CA ARG A 187 -4.31 -9.57 -10.12
C ARG A 187 -3.48 -9.96 -11.35
N GLU A 188 -2.76 -11.06 -11.22
CA GLU A 188 -1.95 -11.65 -12.27
C GLU A 188 -2.80 -12.40 -13.29
N ASP A 189 -2.22 -12.74 -14.45
CA ASP A 189 -2.92 -13.42 -15.54
C ASP A 189 -3.45 -14.82 -15.15
N ASP A 190 -2.83 -15.48 -14.18
CA ASP A 190 -3.26 -16.79 -13.64
C ASP A 190 -4.39 -16.66 -12.59
N GLY A 191 -4.89 -15.46 -12.34
CA GLY A 191 -5.94 -15.14 -11.38
C GLY A 191 -5.45 -14.98 -9.93
N LYS A 192 -4.17 -15.20 -9.64
CA LYS A 192 -3.60 -14.93 -8.33
C LYS A 192 -3.43 -13.43 -8.12
N ILE A 193 -3.30 -13.02 -6.88
CA ILE A 193 -3.01 -11.63 -6.54
C ILE A 193 -1.60 -11.47 -6.00
N LEU A 194 -0.98 -10.34 -6.28
CA LEU A 194 0.36 -10.00 -5.78
C LEU A 194 0.31 -8.72 -4.94
N PRO A 195 0.07 -8.84 -3.61
CA PRO A 195 0.17 -7.71 -2.70
C PRO A 195 1.62 -7.40 -2.36
N THR A 196 2.03 -6.14 -2.48
CA THR A 196 3.40 -5.69 -2.17
C THR A 196 3.42 -4.32 -1.52
N VAL A 197 4.43 -4.08 -0.69
CA VAL A 197 4.79 -2.77 -0.16
C VAL A 197 6.28 -2.55 -0.37
N MET A 198 6.64 -1.57 -1.19
CA MET A 198 8.05 -1.26 -1.44
C MET A 198 8.26 0.16 -1.96
N PRO A 199 9.47 0.72 -1.82
CA PRO A 199 9.83 1.94 -2.53
C PRO A 199 9.77 1.71 -4.04
N MET A 200 9.10 2.64 -4.74
CA MET A 200 9.03 2.64 -6.20
C MET A 200 9.30 4.03 -6.75
N VAL A 201 9.89 4.09 -7.92
CA VAL A 201 9.91 5.32 -8.70
C VAL A 201 8.54 5.51 -9.33
N VAL A 202 7.92 6.65 -9.06
CA VAL A 202 6.66 7.07 -9.66
C VAL A 202 6.96 8.17 -10.66
N MET A 203 6.67 7.93 -11.92
CA MET A 203 6.95 8.88 -13.01
C MET A 203 6.02 10.10 -12.92
N GLN A 204 6.45 11.25 -13.45
CA GLN A 204 5.73 12.53 -13.32
C GLN A 204 4.36 12.56 -13.99
N ASP A 205 4.10 11.71 -14.95
CA ASP A 205 2.79 11.54 -15.61
C ASP A 205 1.77 10.82 -14.73
N SER A 206 2.21 10.13 -13.69
CA SER A 206 1.31 9.50 -12.70
C SER A 206 0.80 10.51 -11.68
N LEU A 207 -0.51 10.49 -11.42
CA LEU A 207 -1.13 11.33 -10.38
C LEU A 207 -0.54 11.09 -8.98
N LEU A 208 -0.06 9.88 -8.68
CA LEU A 208 0.57 9.55 -7.40
C LEU A 208 1.89 10.29 -7.17
N SER A 209 2.58 10.75 -8.24
CA SER A 209 3.81 11.52 -8.11
C SER A 209 3.59 12.87 -7.42
N HIS A 210 2.38 13.43 -7.55
CA HIS A 210 1.99 14.74 -7.03
C HIS A 210 1.38 14.70 -5.62
N VAL A 211 1.31 13.53 -5.02
CA VAL A 211 0.83 13.36 -3.63
C VAL A 211 1.97 13.70 -2.67
N ASN A 212 1.87 14.85 -1.99
CA ASN A 212 2.94 15.42 -1.18
C ASN A 212 2.55 15.55 0.31
N GLY A 213 3.52 15.86 1.16
CA GLY A 213 3.35 16.01 2.59
C GLY A 213 2.88 14.73 3.27
N VAL A 214 1.98 14.90 4.22
CA VAL A 214 1.38 13.78 4.97
C VAL A 214 0.10 13.24 4.33
N PHE A 215 -0.18 13.63 3.09
CA PHE A 215 -1.35 13.17 2.37
C PHE A 215 -1.17 11.76 1.84
N ASN A 216 -2.29 11.05 1.74
CA ASN A 216 -2.40 9.72 1.16
C ASN A 216 -3.22 9.79 -0.12
N ALA A 217 -3.03 8.80 -0.98
CA ALA A 217 -3.88 8.58 -2.14
C ALA A 217 -3.96 7.08 -2.45
N ILE A 218 -5.11 6.66 -2.94
CA ILE A 218 -5.39 5.29 -3.33
C ILE A 218 -5.96 5.33 -4.74
N MET A 219 -5.28 4.69 -5.67
CA MET A 219 -5.69 4.54 -7.07
C MET A 219 -6.23 3.12 -7.27
N VAL A 220 -7.35 3.01 -7.94
CA VAL A 220 -8.06 1.76 -8.20
C VAL A 220 -8.27 1.63 -9.70
N TRP A 221 -7.98 0.46 -10.25
CA TRP A 221 -8.22 0.12 -11.66
C TRP A 221 -9.30 -0.96 -11.78
N GLY A 222 -10.19 -0.77 -12.71
CA GLY A 222 -11.27 -1.69 -13.01
C GLY A 222 -11.67 -1.63 -14.47
N ASP A 223 -12.37 -2.64 -14.93
CA ASP A 223 -12.71 -2.82 -16.35
C ASP A 223 -13.66 -1.74 -16.91
N GLY A 224 -14.53 -1.17 -16.10
CA GLY A 224 -15.47 -0.14 -16.53
C GLY A 224 -15.06 1.29 -16.15
N ILE A 225 -14.15 1.44 -15.17
CA ILE A 225 -13.75 2.77 -14.64
C ILE A 225 -12.40 3.25 -15.15
N ASP A 226 -11.66 2.40 -15.89
CA ASP A 226 -10.25 2.60 -16.18
C ASP A 226 -9.44 2.78 -14.90
N LYS A 227 -9.29 4.00 -14.41
CA LYS A 227 -8.67 4.31 -13.12
C LYS A 227 -9.40 5.43 -12.40
N THR A 228 -9.50 5.31 -11.09
CA THR A 228 -10.00 6.37 -10.21
C THR A 228 -9.06 6.55 -9.02
N MET A 229 -8.99 7.75 -8.48
CA MET A 229 -8.10 8.06 -7.36
C MET A 229 -8.87 8.74 -6.23
N PHE A 230 -8.63 8.26 -5.01
CA PHE A 230 -9.11 8.84 -3.77
C PHE A 230 -7.94 9.51 -3.06
N TYR A 231 -8.08 10.76 -2.67
CA TYR A 231 -7.02 11.58 -2.08
C TYR A 231 -7.48 12.29 -0.83
N GLY A 232 -6.65 12.34 0.21
CA GLY A 232 -6.98 13.04 1.44
C GLY A 232 -5.96 12.81 2.56
N ARG A 233 -6.35 13.20 3.79
CA ARG A 233 -5.55 12.92 4.99
C ARG A 233 -5.72 11.46 5.40
N GLY A 234 -4.62 10.71 5.40
CA GLY A 234 -4.60 9.28 5.73
C GLY A 234 -4.65 8.96 7.22
N ALA A 235 -4.48 9.95 8.09
CA ALA A 235 -4.49 9.80 9.54
C ALA A 235 -4.83 11.11 10.25
N GLY A 236 -5.07 11.04 11.57
CA GLY A 236 -5.35 12.18 12.42
C GLY A 236 -6.65 12.01 13.21
N LYS A 237 -6.78 12.71 14.34
CA LYS A 237 -7.93 12.59 15.24
C LYS A 237 -9.27 12.82 14.53
N MET A 238 -9.42 13.96 13.86
CA MET A 238 -10.66 14.31 13.17
C MET A 238 -10.94 13.44 11.94
N PRO A 239 -9.97 13.15 11.05
CA PRO A 239 -10.12 12.19 9.97
C PRO A 239 -10.62 10.82 10.44
N THR A 240 -9.98 10.23 11.44
CA THR A 240 -10.37 8.92 12.00
C THR A 240 -11.75 8.96 12.64
N ALA A 241 -12.04 10.00 13.45
CA ALA A 241 -13.36 10.17 14.06
C ALA A 241 -14.48 10.31 13.02
N SER A 242 -14.22 11.02 11.92
CA SER A 242 -15.18 11.17 10.81
C SER A 242 -15.53 9.83 10.18
N ALA A 243 -14.54 8.95 9.96
CA ALA A 243 -14.77 7.63 9.40
C ALA A 243 -15.56 6.72 10.36
N VAL A 244 -15.20 6.70 11.66
CA VAL A 244 -15.94 5.95 12.69
C VAL A 244 -17.38 6.43 12.79
N LEU A 245 -17.62 7.75 12.81
CA LEU A 245 -18.97 8.31 12.82
C LEU A 245 -19.74 7.98 11.53
N GLY A 246 -19.06 7.92 10.40
CA GLY A 246 -19.65 7.47 9.14
C GLY A 246 -20.20 6.05 9.24
N ASP A 247 -19.45 5.13 9.82
CA ASP A 247 -19.86 3.74 10.06
C ASP A 247 -21.07 3.66 11.00
N ILE A 248 -21.08 4.45 12.09
CA ILE A 248 -22.20 4.53 13.03
C ILE A 248 -23.46 5.05 12.32
N ILE A 249 -23.33 6.11 11.51
CA ILE A 249 -24.45 6.69 10.77
C ILE A 249 -25.05 5.70 9.78
N ASP A 250 -24.21 4.91 9.11
CA ASP A 250 -24.70 3.89 8.17
C ASP A 250 -25.46 2.78 8.88
N GLU A 251 -24.97 2.29 10.01
CA GLU A 251 -25.68 1.31 10.82
C GLU A 251 -27.05 1.83 11.28
N VAL A 252 -27.09 3.05 11.81
CA VAL A 252 -28.33 3.66 12.28
C VAL A 252 -29.32 3.90 11.14
N LYS A 253 -28.86 4.39 9.98
CA LYS A 253 -29.72 4.66 8.83
C LYS A 253 -30.28 3.41 8.18
N SER A 254 -29.52 2.35 8.15
CA SER A 254 -29.90 1.09 7.53
C SER A 254 -30.75 0.19 8.42
N ASN A 255 -30.86 0.53 9.69
CA ASN A 255 -31.57 -0.27 10.69
C ASN A 255 -31.10 -1.74 10.70
N GLY A 256 -29.77 -1.94 10.66
CA GLY A 256 -29.13 -3.26 10.65
C GLY A 256 -29.15 -3.99 9.31
N THR A 257 -29.56 -3.34 8.22
CA THR A 257 -29.63 -3.94 6.88
C THR A 257 -28.50 -3.53 5.93
N VAL A 258 -27.42 -2.96 6.45
CA VAL A 258 -26.23 -2.65 5.61
C VAL A 258 -25.69 -3.95 5.03
N PRO A 259 -25.43 -4.01 3.72
CA PRO A 259 -24.73 -5.16 3.13
C PRO A 259 -23.39 -5.32 3.85
N ALA A 260 -23.20 -6.46 4.52
CA ALA A 260 -21.98 -6.71 5.27
C ALA A 260 -20.78 -6.70 4.32
N GLN A 261 -19.78 -5.89 4.62
CA GLN A 261 -18.46 -6.02 4.01
C GLN A 261 -17.94 -7.39 4.43
N THR A 262 -17.70 -8.27 3.49
CA THR A 262 -17.29 -9.64 3.81
C THR A 262 -16.17 -10.09 2.88
N TRP A 263 -15.28 -10.88 3.42
CA TRP A 263 -14.38 -11.74 2.67
C TRP A 263 -14.30 -13.11 3.36
N GLU A 264 -13.86 -14.11 2.62
CA GLU A 264 -13.74 -15.46 3.15
C GLU A 264 -12.45 -15.61 3.95
N THR A 265 -12.51 -16.41 5.02
CA THR A 265 -11.31 -16.90 5.70
C THR A 265 -10.48 -17.71 4.71
N SER A 266 -9.18 -17.46 4.66
CA SER A 266 -8.26 -18.25 3.85
C SER A 266 -7.28 -18.98 4.76
N SER A 267 -7.33 -20.31 4.75
CA SER A 267 -6.35 -21.16 5.45
C SER A 267 -5.10 -21.43 4.61
N ASP A 268 -5.14 -21.10 3.31
CA ASP A 268 -4.05 -21.26 2.36
C ASP A 268 -3.67 -19.92 1.73
N THR A 269 -2.48 -19.88 1.14
CA THR A 269 -1.96 -18.73 0.41
C THR A 269 -1.85 -18.99 -1.10
N ASP A 270 -2.49 -20.04 -1.60
CA ASP A 270 -2.35 -20.48 -2.99
C ASP A 270 -2.87 -19.45 -3.99
N PHE A 271 -3.75 -18.54 -3.55
CA PHE A 271 -4.23 -17.42 -4.34
C PHE A 271 -3.27 -16.21 -4.36
N ILE A 272 -2.19 -16.25 -3.58
CA ILE A 272 -1.16 -15.19 -3.55
C ILE A 272 0.02 -15.62 -4.43
N ALA A 273 0.40 -14.75 -5.36
CA ALA A 273 1.54 -14.97 -6.23
C ALA A 273 2.86 -14.73 -5.47
N ASN A 274 3.91 -15.43 -5.90
CA ASN A 274 5.25 -15.22 -5.36
C ASN A 274 5.81 -13.88 -5.88
N ILE A 275 6.56 -13.16 -5.04
CA ILE A 275 7.24 -11.91 -5.42
C ILE A 275 8.18 -12.10 -6.62
N ASP A 276 8.67 -13.30 -6.87
CA ASP A 276 9.52 -13.62 -8.02
C ASP A 276 8.81 -13.41 -9.37
N THR A 277 7.46 -13.41 -9.38
CA THR A 277 6.64 -13.10 -10.57
C THR A 277 6.52 -11.60 -10.83
N PHE A 278 6.88 -10.75 -9.86
CA PHE A 278 6.78 -9.31 -9.99
C PHE A 278 7.62 -8.76 -11.14
N VAL A 279 6.96 -8.15 -12.13
CA VAL A 279 7.58 -7.60 -13.34
C VAL A 279 7.34 -6.10 -13.41
N ALA A 280 8.41 -5.31 -13.36
CA ALA A 280 8.36 -3.85 -13.51
C ALA A 280 9.61 -3.30 -14.21
N PRO A 281 9.53 -2.13 -14.86
CA PRO A 281 10.73 -1.37 -15.22
C PRO A 281 11.54 -1.06 -13.97
N ARG A 282 12.86 -0.90 -14.09
CA ARG A 282 13.72 -0.70 -12.92
C ARG A 282 14.74 0.40 -13.14
N MET A 283 14.91 1.23 -12.14
CA MET A 283 15.99 2.19 -12.03
C MET A 283 17.19 1.51 -11.35
N PHE A 284 18.37 1.66 -11.95
CA PHE A 284 19.64 1.22 -11.39
C PHE A 284 20.50 2.44 -11.08
N ARG A 285 20.92 2.62 -9.84
CA ARG A 285 21.95 3.58 -9.46
C ARG A 285 23.30 2.89 -9.41
N THR A 286 24.27 3.45 -10.14
CA THR A 286 25.58 2.83 -10.36
C THR A 286 26.70 3.83 -10.11
N SER A 287 27.95 3.34 -10.02
CA SER A 287 29.11 4.18 -10.30
C SER A 287 29.02 4.76 -11.72
N THR A 288 29.87 5.72 -12.06
CA THR A 288 29.92 6.26 -13.42
C THR A 288 29.91 5.11 -14.45
N CYS A 289 28.91 5.13 -15.33
CA CYS A 289 28.65 4.08 -16.29
C CYS A 289 28.39 4.70 -17.66
N ALA A 290 29.21 4.33 -18.66
CA ALA A 290 28.97 4.77 -20.03
C ALA A 290 27.71 4.10 -20.61
N ALA A 291 26.99 4.82 -21.48
CA ALA A 291 25.74 4.32 -22.07
C ALA A 291 25.92 2.99 -22.82
N ASP A 292 27.05 2.81 -23.50
CA ASP A 292 27.33 1.59 -24.23
C ASP A 292 27.58 0.39 -23.30
N VAL A 293 28.19 0.61 -22.14
CA VAL A 293 28.39 -0.41 -21.11
C VAL A 293 27.03 -0.82 -20.51
N ALA A 294 26.18 0.15 -20.19
CA ALA A 294 24.83 -0.11 -19.70
C ALA A 294 24.00 -0.91 -20.74
N LYS A 295 24.04 -0.54 -22.01
CA LYS A 295 23.36 -1.24 -23.10
C LYS A 295 23.91 -2.65 -23.32
N GLN A 296 25.24 -2.83 -23.26
CA GLN A 296 25.88 -4.12 -23.37
C GLN A 296 25.40 -5.07 -22.24
N ALA A 297 25.49 -4.64 -21.00
CA ALA A 297 25.05 -5.44 -19.86
C ALA A 297 23.54 -5.78 -19.94
N ALA A 298 22.71 -4.80 -20.28
CA ALA A 298 21.26 -4.99 -20.45
C ALA A 298 20.95 -6.01 -21.57
N GLY A 299 21.65 -5.93 -22.71
CA GLY A 299 21.50 -6.86 -23.82
C GLY A 299 21.82 -8.31 -23.45
N GLN A 300 22.81 -8.53 -22.57
CA GLN A 300 23.20 -9.89 -22.11
C GLN A 300 22.06 -10.58 -21.34
N VAL A 301 21.15 -9.84 -20.71
CA VAL A 301 20.06 -10.38 -19.90
C VAL A 301 18.68 -10.16 -20.55
N GLY A 302 18.65 -9.66 -21.80
CA GLY A 302 17.42 -9.51 -22.58
C GLY A 302 16.55 -8.33 -22.17
N VAL A 303 17.10 -7.27 -21.55
CA VAL A 303 16.40 -6.02 -21.26
C VAL A 303 17.00 -4.86 -22.06
N THR A 304 16.22 -3.76 -22.18
CA THR A 304 16.66 -2.58 -22.91
C THR A 304 16.79 -1.38 -21.98
N VAL A 305 17.85 -0.59 -22.17
CA VAL A 305 18.03 0.70 -21.50
C VAL A 305 17.08 1.70 -22.16
N ARG A 306 16.17 2.27 -21.38
CA ARG A 306 15.19 3.28 -21.84
C ARG A 306 15.66 4.71 -21.63
N MET A 307 16.31 4.98 -20.50
CA MET A 307 16.87 6.26 -20.12
C MET A 307 18.23 6.04 -19.48
N HIS A 308 19.15 6.98 -19.63
CA HIS A 308 20.51 6.88 -19.13
C HIS A 308 21.01 8.23 -18.61
N THR A 309 21.71 8.21 -17.49
CA THR A 309 22.47 9.31 -16.92
C THR A 309 23.89 8.82 -16.59
N GLU A 310 24.79 9.69 -16.18
CA GLU A 310 26.15 9.32 -15.79
C GLU A 310 26.20 8.28 -14.66
N ASN A 311 25.28 8.38 -13.68
CA ASN A 311 25.30 7.59 -12.44
C ASN A 311 24.13 6.60 -12.33
N GLY A 312 23.51 6.25 -13.46
CA GLY A 312 22.45 5.27 -13.49
C GLY A 312 21.57 5.31 -14.71
N PHE A 313 20.61 4.41 -14.75
CA PHE A 313 19.73 4.25 -15.92
C PHE A 313 18.44 3.53 -15.57
N LEU A 314 17.47 3.61 -16.47
CA LEU A 314 16.18 2.94 -16.42
C LEU A 314 16.17 1.82 -17.47
N VAL A 315 15.75 0.60 -17.08
CA VAL A 315 15.55 -0.51 -18.01
C VAL A 315 14.07 -0.85 -18.20
N SER A 316 13.80 -1.57 -19.28
CA SER A 316 12.48 -2.17 -19.54
C SER A 316 12.06 -3.11 -18.41
N ALA A 317 10.76 -3.46 -18.38
CA ALA A 317 10.21 -4.34 -17.35
C ALA A 317 10.96 -5.69 -17.28
N CYS A 318 11.29 -6.09 -16.08
CA CYS A 318 11.97 -7.34 -15.77
C CYS A 318 11.63 -7.84 -14.36
N THR A 319 11.84 -9.14 -14.13
CA THR A 319 11.72 -9.75 -12.80
C THR A 319 12.92 -9.41 -11.92
N GLU A 320 12.80 -9.67 -10.61
CA GLU A 320 13.93 -9.53 -9.65
C GLU A 320 15.14 -10.39 -10.08
N ARG A 321 14.86 -11.61 -10.55
CA ARG A 321 15.90 -12.52 -11.03
C ARG A 321 16.70 -11.98 -12.23
N ILE A 322 16.02 -11.30 -13.16
CA ILE A 322 16.69 -10.65 -14.30
C ILE A 322 17.48 -9.44 -13.83
N ALA A 323 16.93 -8.67 -12.90
CA ALA A 323 17.61 -7.51 -12.32
C ALA A 323 18.89 -7.90 -11.56
N ALA A 324 18.87 -9.01 -10.83
CA ALA A 324 20.07 -9.56 -10.19
C ALA A 324 21.14 -9.96 -11.23
N LYS A 325 20.75 -10.64 -12.30
CA LYS A 325 21.68 -10.98 -13.41
C LYS A 325 22.26 -9.73 -14.08
N LEU A 326 21.47 -8.66 -14.23
CA LEU A 326 21.96 -7.40 -14.76
C LEU A 326 22.99 -6.77 -13.82
N THR A 327 22.77 -6.86 -12.50
CA THR A 327 23.76 -6.42 -11.50
C THR A 327 25.09 -7.18 -11.67
N ASP A 328 25.05 -8.51 -11.80
CA ASP A 328 26.26 -9.33 -12.01
C ASP A 328 26.96 -8.97 -13.33
N ALA A 329 26.21 -8.77 -14.41
CA ALA A 329 26.77 -8.38 -15.71
C ALA A 329 27.48 -7.01 -15.65
N LEU A 330 26.88 -6.02 -14.95
CA LEU A 330 27.48 -4.70 -14.73
C LEU A 330 28.75 -4.79 -13.90
N GLN A 331 28.76 -5.60 -12.83
CA GLN A 331 29.95 -5.83 -12.00
C GLN A 331 31.06 -6.48 -12.81
N GLY A 332 30.74 -7.42 -13.68
CA GLY A 332 31.69 -8.04 -14.61
C GLY A 332 32.33 -7.05 -15.60
N LEU A 333 31.66 -5.92 -15.86
CA LEU A 333 32.17 -4.81 -16.70
C LEU A 333 32.79 -3.67 -15.86
N GLY A 334 33.03 -3.89 -14.56
CA GLY A 334 33.67 -2.93 -13.68
C GLY A 334 32.72 -1.81 -13.14
N VAL A 335 31.41 -1.97 -13.29
CA VAL A 335 30.42 -1.00 -12.82
C VAL A 335 29.82 -1.48 -11.48
N THR A 336 29.94 -0.67 -10.43
CA THR A 336 29.31 -0.96 -9.14
C THR A 336 27.84 -0.55 -9.17
N VAL A 337 26.94 -1.44 -8.77
CA VAL A 337 25.52 -1.16 -8.57
C VAL A 337 25.29 -0.86 -7.08
N TYR A 338 24.74 0.32 -6.77
CA TYR A 338 24.47 0.76 -5.40
C TYR A 338 23.03 0.45 -4.98
N SER A 339 22.09 0.57 -5.90
CA SER A 339 20.68 0.29 -5.64
C SER A 339 19.94 -0.06 -6.92
N GLN A 340 18.82 -0.76 -6.75
CA GLN A 340 17.80 -0.96 -7.77
C GLN A 340 16.42 -0.69 -7.18
N ILE A 341 15.60 0.09 -7.90
CA ILE A 341 14.26 0.48 -7.46
C ILE A 341 13.29 0.25 -8.62
N PRO A 342 12.21 -0.51 -8.41
CA PRO A 342 11.19 -0.71 -9.43
C PRO A 342 10.44 0.59 -9.72
N VAL A 343 9.90 0.70 -10.92
CA VAL A 343 9.03 1.81 -11.34
C VAL A 343 7.59 1.35 -11.27
N LEU A 344 6.73 2.17 -10.70
CA LEU A 344 5.29 1.91 -10.66
C LEU A 344 4.73 1.86 -12.08
N LYS A 345 4.02 0.78 -12.40
CA LYS A 345 3.30 0.65 -13.67
C LYS A 345 1.95 1.35 -13.59
N ASP A 346 1.53 1.93 -14.70
CA ASP A 346 0.11 2.18 -14.92
C ASP A 346 -0.55 0.87 -15.37
N HIS A 347 -1.62 0.49 -14.69
CA HIS A 347 -2.37 -0.73 -14.96
C HIS A 347 -3.58 -0.48 -15.88
N SER A 348 -3.72 0.73 -16.45
CA SER A 348 -4.79 1.07 -17.40
C SER A 348 -4.81 0.08 -18.57
N LYS A 349 -5.99 -0.44 -18.87
CA LYS A 349 -6.25 -1.31 -20.02
C LYS A 349 -6.82 -0.55 -21.20
N PHE A 350 -7.21 0.71 -20.99
CA PHE A 350 -7.69 1.59 -22.03
C PHE A 350 -6.48 2.25 -22.70
N SER A 351 -6.25 1.98 -23.99
CA SER A 351 -5.32 2.73 -24.80
C SER A 351 -6.01 4.02 -25.25
N GLU A 352 -5.39 5.16 -25.00
CA GLU A 352 -5.78 6.41 -25.64
C GLU A 352 -5.59 6.34 -27.17
#